data_37eec636b51312773acca06a715ee207
#
_entry.id   37eec636b51312773acca06a715ee207
#
_cell.length_a   1.000
_cell.length_b   1.000
_cell.length_c   1.000
_cell.angle_alpha   90.00
_cell.angle_beta   90.00
_cell.angle_gamma   90.00
#
_symmetry.space_group_name_H-M   'P 1'
#
loop_
_entity.id
_entity.type
_entity.pdbx_description
1 polymer ?
#
loop_
_entity_poly.entity_id
_entity_poly.type
_entity_poly.pdbx_seq_one_letter_code
_entity_poly.pdbx_strand_id
1 'polypeptide(L)'
;MRNNEINPSGYYRIYQYFREMNDENIMYRELVPDYIYKKYHFEYSLFHKFLYIIVIIFKSLFDLTRDVFFYKPDIVIINREICPKFQTGVHYWLEKKLVNNAYVIWDFDDAIMVTNEISKKEWDLLENCAEKIALLSDYLKQFLSEKNQSKVDFIPTTDGDYAKNNFNDSEIRKKAYAKEVRIIWLATATNIPYLEKCIPYLESAAKIIKQQYSKRLILTCVCNKECKVKTEYLQIDNVKWDRKKALEIMSESHIGIMPLEDDQFTRGKGGFKLIQYMSASIPIVASNVGFNKEVVKEEFGFLTRNEEEWCNAIIRLSTDYNFWKECSKNAKKNWNQNFSYQKV
;
A
#
# COMPACT_ATOMS: atom_id res chain seq x y z
N MET A 1 -10.94 -3.39 12.19
CA MET A 1 -10.17 -2.61 11.19
C MET A 1 -9.20 -1.64 11.86
N ARG A 2 -8.01 -1.47 11.30
CA ARG A 2 -7.18 -0.32 11.62
C ARG A 2 -7.88 0.92 11.06
N ASN A 3 -7.62 2.09 11.60
CA ASN A 3 -8.34 3.34 11.28
C ASN A 3 -8.68 3.50 9.80
N ASN A 4 -9.97 3.67 9.52
CA ASN A 4 -10.54 3.67 8.18
C ASN A 4 -9.95 4.73 7.24
N GLU A 5 -9.64 5.92 7.75
CA GLU A 5 -9.19 7.03 6.88
C GLU A 5 -7.67 7.19 6.83
N ILE A 6 -6.96 6.73 7.86
CA ILE A 6 -5.53 7.00 8.01
C ILE A 6 -4.68 5.78 7.62
N ASN A 7 -5.17 4.58 7.91
CA ASN A 7 -4.44 3.37 7.55
C ASN A 7 -4.73 2.96 6.10
N PRO A 8 -3.70 2.87 5.25
CA PRO A 8 -3.92 2.55 3.83
C PRO A 8 -4.65 1.23 3.60
N SER A 9 -4.31 0.15 4.33
CA SER A 9 -4.97 -1.14 4.16
C SER A 9 -6.46 -1.05 4.50
N GLY A 10 -6.82 -0.55 5.68
CA GLY A 10 -8.22 -0.38 6.07
C GLY A 10 -9.01 0.50 5.11
N TYR A 11 -8.40 1.60 4.62
CA TYR A 11 -9.04 2.50 3.69
C TYR A 11 -9.24 1.87 2.31
N TYR A 12 -8.14 1.44 1.65
CA TYR A 12 -8.19 1.01 0.25
C TYR A 12 -8.71 -0.41 0.05
N ARG A 13 -8.73 -1.25 1.10
CA ARG A 13 -9.30 -2.61 1.04
C ARG A 13 -10.76 -2.67 1.42
N ILE A 14 -11.21 -1.84 2.37
CA ILE A 14 -12.55 -1.96 2.95
C ILE A 14 -13.32 -0.64 2.84
N TYR A 15 -12.85 0.42 3.52
CA TYR A 15 -13.64 1.61 3.76
C TYR A 15 -14.07 2.34 2.49
N GLN A 16 -13.19 2.46 1.48
CA GLN A 16 -13.49 3.13 0.22
C GLN A 16 -14.67 2.52 -0.56
N TYR A 17 -14.90 1.22 -0.41
CA TYR A 17 -15.99 0.53 -1.10
C TYR A 17 -17.35 0.76 -0.42
N PHE A 18 -17.36 0.68 0.89
CA PHE A 18 -18.60 0.70 1.65
C PHE A 18 -19.08 2.11 2.02
N ARG A 19 -18.19 3.10 2.10
CA ARG A 19 -18.55 4.47 2.49
C ARG A 19 -19.58 5.12 1.54
N GLU A 20 -19.61 4.71 0.28
CA GLU A 20 -20.52 5.27 -0.73
C GLU A 20 -21.86 4.54 -0.77
N MET A 21 -21.95 3.37 -0.14
CA MET A 21 -23.21 2.62 -0.06
C MET A 21 -24.25 3.29 0.82
N ASN A 22 -23.79 4.11 1.79
CA ASN A 22 -24.65 4.83 2.75
C ASN A 22 -25.71 3.92 3.38
N ASP A 23 -25.37 2.67 3.66
CA ASP A 23 -26.25 1.65 4.23
C ASP A 23 -26.11 1.69 5.75
N GLU A 24 -27.23 1.95 6.46
CA GLU A 24 -27.27 2.02 7.92
C GLU A 24 -26.96 0.68 8.60
N ASN A 25 -27.03 -0.43 7.88
CA ASN A 25 -26.69 -1.76 8.38
C ASN A 25 -25.18 -2.03 8.39
N ILE A 26 -24.34 -1.15 7.78
CA ILE A 26 -22.90 -1.32 7.76
C ILE A 26 -22.28 -0.62 8.97
N MET A 27 -21.64 -1.40 9.83
CA MET A 27 -20.93 -0.88 10.99
C MET A 27 -19.43 -1.09 10.91
N TYR A 28 -18.67 0.00 11.11
CA TYR A 28 -17.21 -0.03 11.15
C TYR A 28 -16.69 -0.14 12.58
N ARG A 29 -15.71 -1.01 12.80
CA ARG A 29 -15.00 -1.16 14.06
C ARG A 29 -13.54 -0.79 13.86
N GLU A 30 -13.17 0.37 14.36
CA GLU A 30 -11.77 0.82 14.38
C GLU A 30 -11.08 0.39 15.67
N LEU A 31 -9.83 -0.05 15.59
CA LEU A 31 -9.06 -0.51 16.77
C LEU A 31 -8.88 0.59 17.82
N VAL A 32 -8.66 1.83 17.36
CA VAL A 32 -8.48 2.99 18.23
C VAL A 32 -9.08 4.23 17.60
N PRO A 33 -9.48 5.25 18.36
CA PRO A 33 -9.86 6.55 17.82
C PRO A 33 -8.71 7.23 17.07
N ASP A 34 -9.04 7.98 16.03
CA ASP A 34 -8.10 8.67 15.14
C ASP A 34 -7.04 9.49 15.88
N TYR A 35 -7.44 10.25 16.89
CA TYR A 35 -6.52 11.11 17.61
C TYR A 35 -5.44 10.33 18.39
N ILE A 36 -5.78 9.13 18.91
CA ILE A 36 -4.83 8.24 19.59
C ILE A 36 -3.90 7.58 18.56
N TYR A 37 -4.46 7.15 17.41
CA TYR A 37 -3.68 6.61 16.32
C TYR A 37 -2.66 7.62 15.81
N LYS A 38 -3.08 8.89 15.57
CA LYS A 38 -2.21 9.97 15.13
C LYS A 38 -1.09 10.25 16.13
N LYS A 39 -1.40 10.35 17.42
CA LYS A 39 -0.40 10.57 18.48
C LYS A 39 0.62 9.44 18.55
N TYR A 40 0.19 8.20 18.48
CA TYR A 40 1.10 7.07 18.51
C TYR A 40 2.01 7.00 17.28
N HIS A 41 1.48 7.21 16.08
CA HIS A 41 2.24 7.05 14.85
C HIS A 41 3.04 8.29 14.41
N PHE A 42 2.60 9.50 14.79
CA PHE A 42 3.21 10.75 14.32
C PHE A 42 3.88 11.57 15.43
N GLU A 43 3.50 11.36 16.69
CA GLU A 43 4.03 12.08 17.86
C GLU A 43 4.56 11.08 18.89
N TYR A 44 5.28 10.06 18.44
CA TYR A 44 5.68 8.92 19.28
C TYR A 44 6.31 9.33 20.61
N SER A 45 5.73 8.82 21.71
CA SER A 45 6.31 8.81 23.06
C SER A 45 5.95 7.51 23.77
N LEU A 46 6.67 7.16 24.82
CA LEU A 46 6.36 5.97 25.63
C LEU A 46 4.94 6.07 26.26
N PHE A 47 4.52 7.27 26.63
CA PHE A 47 3.16 7.53 27.13
C PHE A 47 2.11 7.27 26.06
N HIS A 48 2.30 7.79 24.84
CA HIS A 48 1.38 7.56 23.73
C HIS A 48 1.30 6.07 23.35
N LYS A 49 2.42 5.35 23.42
CA LYS A 49 2.44 3.90 23.22
C LYS A 49 1.62 3.16 24.29
N PHE A 50 1.81 3.50 25.55
CA PHE A 50 1.05 2.90 26.64
C PHE A 50 -0.45 3.16 26.52
N LEU A 51 -0.83 4.41 26.24
CA LEU A 51 -2.23 4.81 26.03
C LEU A 51 -2.84 4.06 24.82
N TYR A 52 -2.09 3.93 23.74
CA TYR A 52 -2.52 3.20 22.54
C TYR A 52 -2.83 1.73 22.87
N ILE A 53 -1.96 1.06 23.62
CA ILE A 53 -2.14 -0.34 24.04
C ILE A 53 -3.39 -0.50 24.93
N ILE A 54 -3.54 0.35 25.94
CA ILE A 54 -4.69 0.30 26.84
C ILE A 54 -5.99 0.48 26.07
N VAL A 55 -6.03 1.47 25.19
CA VAL A 55 -7.25 1.74 24.41
C VAL A 55 -7.58 0.59 23.47
N ILE A 56 -6.60 -0.04 22.83
CA ILE A 56 -6.84 -1.25 22.02
C ILE A 56 -7.52 -2.34 22.86
N ILE A 57 -6.94 -2.65 24.03
CA ILE A 57 -7.44 -3.74 24.87
C ILE A 57 -8.90 -3.48 25.28
N PHE A 58 -9.18 -2.31 25.86
CA PHE A 58 -10.52 -2.04 26.37
C PHE A 58 -11.56 -1.80 25.28
N LYS A 59 -11.16 -1.09 24.22
CA LYS A 59 -12.08 -0.82 23.10
C LYS A 59 -12.41 -2.09 22.34
N SER A 60 -11.44 -2.96 22.03
CA SER A 60 -11.71 -4.22 21.34
C SER A 60 -12.57 -5.16 22.18
N LEU A 61 -12.36 -5.24 23.50
CA LEU A 61 -13.25 -5.99 24.40
C LEU A 61 -14.68 -5.44 24.37
N PHE A 62 -14.84 -4.13 24.43
CA PHE A 62 -16.14 -3.47 24.39
C PHE A 62 -16.84 -3.73 23.06
N ASP A 63 -16.15 -3.51 21.94
CA ASP A 63 -16.70 -3.71 20.59
C ASP A 63 -17.07 -5.17 20.34
N LEU A 64 -16.19 -6.13 20.68
CA LEU A 64 -16.49 -7.56 20.56
C LEU A 64 -17.67 -7.99 21.44
N THR A 65 -17.74 -7.51 22.68
CA THR A 65 -18.86 -7.80 23.57
C THR A 65 -20.17 -7.30 22.96
N ARG A 66 -20.18 -6.08 22.45
CA ARG A 66 -21.34 -5.48 21.80
C ARG A 66 -21.77 -6.25 20.55
N ASP A 67 -20.81 -6.63 19.71
CA ASP A 67 -21.09 -7.33 18.46
C ASP A 67 -21.61 -8.75 18.72
N VAL A 68 -21.04 -9.47 19.70
CA VAL A 68 -21.48 -10.83 20.05
C VAL A 68 -22.86 -10.88 20.70
N PHE A 69 -23.17 -9.95 21.59
CA PHE A 69 -24.38 -10.07 22.41
C PHE A 69 -25.54 -9.17 21.96
N PHE A 70 -25.25 -8.04 21.33
CA PHE A 70 -26.26 -7.04 21.00
C PHE A 70 -26.51 -6.92 19.49
N TYR A 71 -25.45 -6.71 18.67
CA TYR A 71 -25.61 -6.49 17.23
C TYR A 71 -25.79 -7.79 16.44
N LYS A 72 -25.03 -8.84 16.79
CA LYS A 72 -25.10 -10.17 16.15
C LYS A 72 -25.08 -10.06 14.62
N PRO A 73 -23.99 -9.56 14.03
CA PRO A 73 -23.92 -9.34 12.59
C PRO A 73 -24.03 -10.65 11.82
N ASP A 74 -24.74 -10.63 10.70
CA ASP A 74 -24.85 -11.77 9.78
C ASP A 74 -23.56 -11.98 8.99
N ILE A 75 -22.85 -10.87 8.66
CA ILE A 75 -21.59 -10.88 7.89
C ILE A 75 -20.55 -10.07 8.65
N VAL A 76 -19.34 -10.62 8.76
CA VAL A 76 -18.18 -9.96 9.37
C VAL A 76 -17.02 -9.94 8.39
N ILE A 77 -16.58 -8.75 8.01
CA ILE A 77 -15.37 -8.57 7.20
C ILE A 77 -14.22 -8.19 8.13
N ILE A 78 -13.18 -9.02 8.18
CA ILE A 78 -12.03 -8.83 9.05
C ILE A 78 -10.82 -8.45 8.20
N ASN A 79 -10.32 -7.22 8.38
CA ASN A 79 -9.09 -6.78 7.73
C ASN A 79 -7.89 -7.02 8.65
N ARG A 80 -7.04 -7.96 8.24
CA ARG A 80 -5.83 -8.44 8.93
C ARG A 80 -6.14 -9.20 10.22
N GLU A 81 -6.31 -8.50 11.34
CA GLU A 81 -6.56 -9.03 12.68
C GLU A 81 -7.72 -8.34 13.38
N ILE A 82 -8.34 -9.02 14.32
CA ILE A 82 -9.37 -8.44 15.20
C ILE A 82 -8.69 -7.76 16.40
N CYS A 83 -7.71 -8.43 17.01
CA CYS A 83 -6.99 -7.92 18.18
C CYS A 83 -5.48 -8.06 18.02
N PRO A 84 -4.75 -6.98 17.68
CA PRO A 84 -3.32 -7.07 17.47
C PRO A 84 -2.58 -7.35 18.78
N LYS A 85 -1.69 -8.34 18.79
CA LYS A 85 -0.62 -8.64 19.79
C LYS A 85 -1.00 -8.74 21.27
N PHE A 86 -2.11 -8.13 21.73
CA PHE A 86 -2.51 -8.05 23.15
C PHE A 86 -3.76 -8.86 23.46
N GLN A 87 -4.01 -9.88 22.67
CA GLN A 87 -5.14 -10.77 22.82
C GLN A 87 -5.12 -11.47 24.18
N THR A 88 -6.15 -11.23 25.00
CA THR A 88 -6.40 -12.00 26.22
C THR A 88 -7.28 -13.22 25.96
N GLY A 89 -7.40 -14.11 26.95
CA GLY A 89 -8.32 -15.26 26.82
C GLY A 89 -9.78 -14.85 26.60
N VAL A 90 -10.20 -13.68 27.14
CA VAL A 90 -11.55 -13.14 26.94
C VAL A 90 -11.74 -12.64 25.50
N HIS A 91 -10.74 -11.95 24.93
CA HIS A 91 -10.78 -11.55 23.54
C HIS A 91 -10.98 -12.76 22.64
N TYR A 92 -10.12 -13.78 22.78
CA TYR A 92 -10.17 -15.00 21.98
C TYR A 92 -11.52 -15.72 22.09
N TRP A 93 -12.12 -15.77 23.28
CA TRP A 93 -13.43 -16.35 23.49
C TRP A 93 -14.55 -15.57 22.77
N LEU A 94 -14.51 -14.23 22.83
CA LEU A 94 -15.46 -13.36 22.12
C LEU A 94 -15.28 -13.46 20.61
N GLU A 95 -14.04 -13.43 20.11
CA GLU A 95 -13.72 -13.61 18.70
C GLU A 95 -14.28 -14.94 18.18
N LYS A 96 -13.99 -16.03 18.89
CA LYS A 96 -14.52 -17.35 18.54
C LYS A 96 -16.05 -17.37 18.50
N LYS A 97 -16.72 -16.69 19.44
CA LYS A 97 -18.18 -16.56 19.40
C LYS A 97 -18.65 -15.75 18.19
N LEU A 98 -18.00 -14.64 17.88
CA LEU A 98 -18.34 -13.79 16.75
C LEU A 98 -18.24 -14.57 15.43
N VAL A 99 -17.06 -15.15 15.15
CA VAL A 99 -16.80 -15.82 13.88
C VAL A 99 -17.56 -17.13 13.68
N ASN A 100 -17.99 -17.79 14.75
CA ASN A 100 -18.83 -19.00 14.65
C ASN A 100 -20.32 -18.71 14.42
N ASN A 101 -20.75 -17.45 14.53
CA ASN A 101 -22.15 -17.06 14.39
C ASN A 101 -22.40 -16.09 13.25
N ALA A 102 -21.40 -15.81 12.41
CA ALA A 102 -21.50 -14.90 11.28
C ALA A 102 -20.85 -15.53 10.04
N TYR A 103 -21.23 -15.05 8.85
CA TYR A 103 -20.50 -15.34 7.62
C TYR A 103 -19.21 -14.49 7.62
N VAL A 104 -18.04 -15.12 7.63
CA VAL A 104 -16.76 -14.44 7.79
C VAL A 104 -16.03 -14.31 6.46
N ILE A 105 -15.65 -13.07 6.13
CA ILE A 105 -14.71 -12.77 5.06
C ILE A 105 -13.42 -12.25 5.70
N TRP A 106 -12.32 -12.98 5.55
CA TRP A 106 -11.03 -12.59 6.08
C TRP A 106 -10.16 -11.99 4.98
N ASP A 107 -9.74 -10.74 5.17
CA ASP A 107 -8.99 -9.96 4.20
C ASP A 107 -7.61 -9.59 4.72
N PHE A 108 -6.54 -9.86 3.96
CA PHE A 108 -5.21 -9.34 4.25
C PHE A 108 -4.36 -9.16 2.98
N ASP A 109 -3.57 -8.10 2.98
CA ASP A 109 -2.84 -7.56 1.84
C ASP A 109 -1.30 -7.60 2.00
N ASP A 110 -0.82 -8.04 3.16
CA ASP A 110 0.61 -8.18 3.48
C ASP A 110 0.87 -9.53 4.18
N ALA A 111 2.15 -9.93 4.28
CA ALA A 111 2.57 -11.13 4.98
C ALA A 111 2.51 -10.94 6.52
N ILE A 112 1.30 -10.75 7.07
CA ILE A 112 1.05 -10.46 8.49
C ILE A 112 1.56 -11.55 9.45
N MET A 113 1.71 -12.78 8.97
CA MET A 113 2.35 -13.88 9.70
C MET A 113 3.84 -13.63 9.91
N VAL A 114 4.54 -13.15 8.88
CA VAL A 114 5.99 -12.89 8.92
C VAL A 114 6.31 -11.73 9.85
N THR A 115 5.43 -10.73 9.94
CA THR A 115 5.60 -9.57 10.82
C THR A 115 5.11 -9.79 12.25
N ASN A 116 4.54 -10.96 12.55
CA ASN A 116 3.88 -11.26 13.81
C ASN A 116 2.82 -10.21 14.19
N GLU A 117 2.08 -9.68 13.21
CA GLU A 117 0.97 -8.77 13.45
C GLU A 117 -0.23 -9.48 14.04
N ILE A 118 -0.47 -10.71 13.62
CA ILE A 118 -1.52 -11.60 14.12
C ILE A 118 -0.94 -12.70 15.02
N SER A 119 -1.67 -13.10 16.06
CA SER A 119 -1.29 -14.25 16.88
C SER A 119 -1.56 -15.58 16.15
N LYS A 120 -0.76 -16.63 16.43
CA LYS A 120 -1.00 -17.95 15.83
C LYS A 120 -2.41 -18.48 16.12
N LYS A 121 -2.94 -18.23 17.33
CA LYS A 121 -4.29 -18.67 17.74
C LYS A 121 -5.39 -17.98 16.93
N GLU A 122 -5.25 -16.69 16.69
CA GLU A 122 -6.20 -15.90 15.91
C GLU A 122 -6.10 -16.28 14.43
N TRP A 123 -4.87 -16.46 13.90
CA TRP A 123 -4.68 -16.98 12.55
C TRP A 123 -5.42 -18.30 12.33
N ASP A 124 -5.17 -19.29 13.21
CA ASP A 124 -5.81 -20.60 13.09
C ASP A 124 -7.34 -20.51 13.21
N LEU A 125 -7.85 -19.59 14.04
CA LEU A 125 -9.27 -19.34 14.17
C LEU A 125 -9.85 -18.76 12.86
N LEU A 126 -9.28 -17.69 12.35
CA LEU A 126 -9.78 -16.99 11.16
C LEU A 126 -9.63 -17.87 9.91
N GLU A 127 -8.51 -18.53 9.74
CA GLU A 127 -8.27 -19.45 8.62
C GLU A 127 -9.32 -20.57 8.55
N ASN A 128 -9.72 -21.13 9.70
CA ASN A 128 -10.68 -22.23 9.74
C ASN A 128 -12.12 -21.73 9.66
N CYS A 129 -12.46 -20.59 10.27
CA CYS A 129 -13.82 -20.08 10.35
C CYS A 129 -14.24 -19.21 9.17
N ALA A 130 -13.28 -18.60 8.44
CA ALA A 130 -13.63 -17.81 7.27
C ALA A 130 -14.24 -18.70 6.17
N GLU A 131 -15.37 -18.26 5.60
CA GLU A 131 -15.97 -18.82 4.40
C GLU A 131 -15.24 -18.34 3.15
N LYS A 132 -14.72 -17.11 3.17
CA LYS A 132 -13.93 -16.49 2.11
C LYS A 132 -12.68 -15.84 2.67
N ILE A 133 -11.59 -15.92 1.91
CA ILE A 133 -10.31 -15.31 2.25
C ILE A 133 -9.86 -14.45 1.07
N ALA A 134 -9.85 -13.13 1.26
CA ALA A 134 -9.46 -12.17 0.24
C ALA A 134 -7.96 -11.89 0.33
N LEU A 135 -7.23 -12.23 -0.72
CA LEU A 135 -5.76 -12.08 -0.81
C LEU A 135 -5.36 -11.31 -2.07
N LEU A 136 -4.08 -10.92 -2.13
CA LEU A 136 -3.49 -10.26 -3.29
C LEU A 136 -2.75 -11.19 -4.24
N SER A 137 -2.13 -12.26 -3.72
CA SER A 137 -1.17 -13.06 -4.50
C SER A 137 -1.09 -14.51 -4.05
N ASP A 138 -0.61 -15.37 -4.95
CA ASP A 138 -0.29 -16.76 -4.65
C ASP A 138 0.76 -16.91 -3.53
N TYR A 139 1.67 -15.94 -3.39
CA TYR A 139 2.63 -15.95 -2.29
C TYR A 139 1.94 -15.88 -0.92
N LEU A 140 0.92 -15.05 -0.77
CA LEU A 140 0.15 -14.98 0.49
C LEU A 140 -0.68 -16.25 0.71
N LYS A 141 -1.20 -16.85 -0.35
CA LYS A 141 -1.95 -18.10 -0.30
C LYS A 141 -1.14 -19.28 0.27
N GLN A 142 0.18 -19.29 0.06
CA GLN A 142 1.07 -20.35 0.56
C GLN A 142 1.12 -20.43 2.11
N PHE A 143 0.76 -19.37 2.82
CA PHE A 143 0.70 -19.39 4.29
C PHE A 143 -0.54 -20.08 4.84
N LEU A 144 -1.54 -20.32 4.01
CA LEU A 144 -2.75 -21.06 4.38
C LEU A 144 -2.52 -22.56 4.24
N SER A 145 -3.19 -23.32 5.12
CA SER A 145 -3.25 -24.78 4.99
C SER A 145 -3.94 -25.17 3.68
N GLU A 146 -3.53 -26.27 3.06
CA GLU A 146 -4.05 -26.73 1.76
C GLU A 146 -5.58 -26.80 1.71
N LYS A 147 -6.20 -27.30 2.80
CA LYS A 147 -7.67 -27.41 2.90
C LYS A 147 -8.41 -26.06 2.80
N ASN A 148 -7.77 -24.97 3.18
CA ASN A 148 -8.35 -23.61 3.20
C ASN A 148 -7.99 -22.78 1.96
N GLN A 149 -7.06 -23.24 1.13
CA GLN A 149 -6.67 -22.54 -0.10
C GLN A 149 -7.79 -22.43 -1.15
N SER A 150 -8.78 -23.31 -1.08
CA SER A 150 -9.98 -23.26 -1.96
C SER A 150 -10.93 -22.13 -1.60
N LYS A 151 -10.80 -21.52 -0.40
CA LYS A 151 -11.60 -20.36 0.04
C LYS A 151 -11.07 -19.03 -0.48
N VAL A 152 -9.89 -19.03 -1.15
CA VAL A 152 -9.19 -17.82 -1.56
C VAL A 152 -9.82 -17.22 -2.81
N ASP A 153 -10.16 -15.93 -2.69
CA ASP A 153 -10.46 -15.05 -3.82
C ASP A 153 -9.34 -14.00 -3.93
N PHE A 154 -8.76 -13.83 -5.12
CA PHE A 154 -7.73 -12.82 -5.35
C PHE A 154 -8.38 -11.48 -5.63
N ILE A 155 -8.26 -10.56 -4.66
CA ILE A 155 -8.83 -9.22 -4.73
C ILE A 155 -7.68 -8.20 -4.63
N PRO A 156 -7.26 -7.56 -5.72
CA PRO A 156 -6.22 -6.54 -5.66
C PRO A 156 -6.69 -5.29 -4.93
N THR A 157 -5.75 -4.58 -4.29
CA THR A 157 -6.05 -3.27 -3.71
C THR A 157 -6.15 -2.25 -4.85
N THR A 158 -7.22 -1.48 -4.92
CA THR A 158 -7.33 -0.41 -5.91
C THR A 158 -7.25 0.97 -5.28
N ASP A 159 -6.86 1.97 -6.08
CA ASP A 159 -6.96 3.38 -5.74
C ASP A 159 -7.95 4.07 -6.67
N GLY A 160 -9.08 4.46 -6.12
CA GLY A 160 -10.08 5.25 -6.85
C GLY A 160 -9.98 6.75 -6.58
N ASP A 161 -9.20 7.18 -5.60
CA ASP A 161 -9.12 8.59 -5.22
C ASP A 161 -8.52 9.44 -6.33
N TYR A 162 -7.46 8.95 -7.00
CA TYR A 162 -6.87 9.68 -8.12
C TYR A 162 -7.82 9.77 -9.32
N ALA A 163 -8.51 8.68 -9.62
CA ALA A 163 -9.44 8.64 -10.77
C ALA A 163 -10.64 9.59 -10.62
N LYS A 164 -11.01 9.95 -9.39
CA LYS A 164 -12.11 10.91 -9.09
C LYS A 164 -11.68 12.36 -9.25
N ASN A 165 -10.38 12.66 -9.33
CA ASN A 165 -9.85 14.00 -9.46
C ASN A 165 -9.52 14.30 -10.94
N ASN A 166 -9.99 15.44 -11.44
CA ASN A 166 -9.70 15.90 -12.79
C ASN A 166 -8.38 16.66 -12.82
N PHE A 167 -7.25 15.96 -12.69
CA PHE A 167 -5.94 16.58 -12.85
C PHE A 167 -5.60 16.75 -14.34
N ASN A 168 -5.06 17.92 -14.69
CA ASN A 168 -4.49 18.16 -16.02
C ASN A 168 -3.03 17.68 -16.09
N ASP A 169 -2.82 16.44 -15.69
CA ASP A 169 -1.52 15.81 -15.45
C ASP A 169 -0.69 15.67 -16.73
N SER A 170 -1.32 15.34 -17.85
CA SER A 170 -0.61 15.13 -19.12
C SER A 170 0.07 16.41 -19.62
N GLU A 171 -0.57 17.57 -19.51
CA GLU A 171 0.01 18.86 -19.93
C GLU A 171 1.08 19.36 -18.96
N ILE A 172 0.88 19.16 -17.64
CA ILE A 172 1.87 19.54 -16.63
C ILE A 172 3.17 18.77 -16.85
N ARG A 173 3.09 17.43 -16.97
CA ARG A 173 4.23 16.54 -17.19
C ARG A 173 4.93 16.83 -18.52
N LYS A 174 4.17 17.00 -19.60
CA LYS A 174 4.72 17.32 -20.91
C LYS A 174 5.56 18.59 -20.91
N LYS A 175 5.07 19.66 -20.25
CA LYS A 175 5.80 20.94 -20.15
C LYS A 175 7.08 20.80 -19.34
N ALA A 176 7.07 20.01 -18.26
CA ALA A 176 8.23 19.81 -17.40
C ALA A 176 9.30 18.90 -18.05
N TYR A 177 8.87 17.88 -18.80
CA TYR A 177 9.73 16.79 -19.30
C TYR A 177 10.98 17.24 -20.06
N ALA A 178 10.92 18.34 -20.78
CA ALA A 178 12.08 18.84 -21.54
C ALA A 178 13.22 19.31 -20.64
N LYS A 179 12.91 19.79 -19.43
CA LYS A 179 13.89 20.40 -18.50
C LYS A 179 14.17 19.55 -17.28
N GLU A 180 13.17 18.80 -16.81
CA GLU A 180 13.24 17.99 -15.60
C GLU A 180 12.34 16.76 -15.67
N VAL A 181 12.76 15.70 -15.00
CA VAL A 181 11.96 14.50 -14.80
C VAL A 181 11.79 14.28 -13.30
N ARG A 182 10.54 14.11 -12.88
CA ARG A 182 10.16 13.92 -11.48
C ARG A 182 9.85 12.47 -11.22
N ILE A 183 10.57 11.90 -10.28
CA ILE A 183 10.34 10.56 -9.74
C ILE A 183 9.54 10.69 -8.45
N ILE A 184 8.54 9.84 -8.26
CA ILE A 184 7.83 9.74 -6.99
C ILE A 184 8.13 8.43 -6.28
N TRP A 185 8.40 8.52 -4.98
CA TRP A 185 8.37 7.40 -4.07
C TRP A 185 7.39 7.69 -2.93
N LEU A 186 6.32 6.90 -2.86
CA LEU A 186 5.25 7.03 -1.88
C LEU A 186 5.29 5.83 -0.94
N ALA A 187 5.60 6.01 0.36
CA ALA A 187 5.70 4.88 1.28
C ALA A 187 5.58 5.28 2.76
N THR A 188 5.40 4.26 3.61
CA THR A 188 5.56 4.39 5.06
C THR A 188 7.04 4.41 5.46
N ALA A 189 7.34 4.97 6.62
CA ALA A 189 8.71 5.15 7.13
C ALA A 189 9.54 3.86 7.21
N THR A 190 8.89 2.71 7.40
CA THR A 190 9.53 1.39 7.42
C THR A 190 10.17 0.98 6.10
N ASN A 191 9.82 1.64 5.00
CA ASN A 191 10.35 1.36 3.65
C ASN A 191 11.54 2.25 3.27
N ILE A 192 11.92 3.24 4.09
CA ILE A 192 13.06 4.12 3.82
C ILE A 192 14.36 3.35 3.56
N PRO A 193 14.72 2.29 4.30
CA PRO A 193 15.95 1.55 4.03
C PRO A 193 16.04 0.99 2.60
N TYR A 194 14.92 0.60 2.00
CA TYR A 194 14.90 0.14 0.61
C TYR A 194 15.13 1.28 -0.38
N LEU A 195 14.57 2.46 -0.09
CA LEU A 195 14.83 3.64 -0.89
C LEU A 195 16.29 4.07 -0.81
N GLU A 196 16.84 4.17 0.41
CA GLU A 196 18.23 4.59 0.64
C GLU A 196 19.24 3.72 -0.11
N LYS A 197 19.00 2.41 -0.20
CA LYS A 197 19.81 1.48 -1.02
C LYS A 197 19.68 1.72 -2.53
N CYS A 198 18.53 2.23 -2.99
CA CYS A 198 18.30 2.52 -4.40
C CYS A 198 18.84 3.89 -4.83
N ILE A 199 19.03 4.85 -3.91
CA ILE A 199 19.48 6.20 -4.23
C ILE A 199 20.80 6.23 -5.02
N PRO A 200 21.85 5.44 -4.72
CA PRO A 200 23.07 5.42 -5.55
C PRO A 200 22.78 5.12 -7.02
N TYR A 201 21.83 4.27 -7.32
CA TYR A 201 21.43 3.91 -8.69
C TYR A 201 20.74 5.08 -9.41
N LEU A 202 19.87 5.79 -8.67
CA LEU A 202 19.22 7.00 -9.18
C LEU A 202 20.19 8.15 -9.35
N GLU A 203 21.20 8.27 -8.47
CA GLU A 203 22.28 9.26 -8.57
C GLU A 203 23.14 9.02 -9.80
N SER A 204 23.50 7.76 -10.09
CA SER A 204 24.22 7.38 -11.31
C SER A 204 23.44 7.77 -12.56
N ALA A 205 22.13 7.51 -12.58
CA ALA A 205 21.25 7.92 -13.67
C ALA A 205 21.18 9.47 -13.78
N ALA A 206 21.01 10.17 -12.66
CA ALA A 206 20.91 11.63 -12.60
C ALA A 206 22.16 12.32 -13.18
N LYS A 207 23.35 11.79 -12.85
CA LYS A 207 24.62 12.26 -13.41
C LYS A 207 24.64 12.19 -14.93
N ILE A 208 24.30 11.03 -15.49
CA ILE A 208 24.27 10.82 -16.95
C ILE A 208 23.22 11.73 -17.61
N ILE A 209 22.01 11.80 -17.05
CA ILE A 209 20.93 12.63 -17.58
C ILE A 209 21.34 14.11 -17.56
N LYS A 210 22.00 14.58 -16.50
CA LYS A 210 22.47 15.95 -16.39
C LYS A 210 23.57 16.28 -17.41
N GLN A 211 24.55 15.39 -17.55
CA GLN A 211 25.73 15.62 -18.41
C GLN A 211 25.39 15.50 -19.90
N GLN A 212 24.60 14.53 -20.29
CA GLN A 212 24.32 14.25 -21.72
C GLN A 212 23.08 14.94 -22.25
N TYR A 213 22.06 15.20 -21.40
CA TYR A 213 20.76 15.71 -21.85
C TYR A 213 20.42 17.06 -21.21
N SER A 214 21.28 17.61 -20.33
CA SER A 214 21.05 18.88 -19.63
C SER A 214 19.73 18.95 -18.85
N LYS A 215 19.18 17.80 -18.44
CA LYS A 215 17.94 17.69 -17.65
C LYS A 215 18.25 17.49 -16.17
N ARG A 216 17.32 17.89 -15.31
CA ARG A 216 17.34 17.58 -13.88
C ARG A 216 16.55 16.33 -13.58
N LEU A 217 17.03 15.51 -12.66
CA LEU A 217 16.27 14.42 -12.08
C LEU A 217 15.91 14.77 -10.63
N ILE A 218 14.64 14.70 -10.29
CA ILE A 218 14.12 15.09 -8.98
C ILE A 218 13.37 13.88 -8.40
N LEU A 219 13.77 13.43 -7.20
CA LEU A 219 13.08 12.40 -6.44
C LEU A 219 12.23 13.05 -5.34
N THR A 220 10.92 12.95 -5.44
CA THR A 220 10.01 13.38 -4.37
C THR A 220 9.67 12.20 -3.47
N CYS A 221 10.11 12.26 -2.22
CA CYS A 221 9.86 11.28 -1.17
C CYS A 221 8.62 11.69 -0.38
N VAL A 222 7.47 11.04 -0.62
CA VAL A 222 6.23 11.29 0.12
C VAL A 222 6.13 10.29 1.27
N CYS A 223 6.54 10.71 2.47
CA CYS A 223 6.68 9.85 3.64
C CYS A 223 6.55 10.67 4.94
N ASN A 224 6.23 10.00 6.06
CA ASN A 224 6.24 10.65 7.39
C ASN A 224 7.64 10.75 8.02
N LYS A 225 8.66 10.21 7.37
CA LYS A 225 10.06 10.31 7.76
C LYS A 225 10.87 10.77 6.56
N GLU A 226 11.81 11.67 6.79
CA GLU A 226 12.69 12.19 5.73
C GLU A 226 13.75 11.17 5.29
N CYS A 227 14.00 11.12 4.00
CA CYS A 227 15.21 10.53 3.44
C CYS A 227 16.36 11.54 3.58
N LYS A 228 17.44 11.14 4.26
CA LYS A 228 18.56 12.03 4.61
C LYS A 228 19.82 11.79 3.79
N VAL A 229 19.74 10.99 2.73
CA VAL A 229 20.88 10.72 1.86
C VAL A 229 21.25 11.99 1.10
N LYS A 230 22.54 12.32 1.10
CA LYS A 230 23.08 13.43 0.32
C LYS A 230 23.47 12.96 -1.08
N THR A 231 23.13 13.73 -2.08
CA THR A 231 23.35 13.48 -3.50
C THR A 231 23.95 14.73 -4.17
N GLU A 232 24.65 14.56 -5.28
CA GLU A 232 25.28 15.66 -6.05
C GLU A 232 24.45 16.01 -7.29
N TYR A 233 23.90 15.00 -7.97
CA TYR A 233 23.17 15.16 -9.24
C TYR A 233 21.67 14.96 -9.09
N LEU A 234 21.25 14.07 -8.19
CA LEU A 234 19.84 13.81 -7.90
C LEU A 234 19.32 14.82 -6.87
N GLN A 235 18.35 15.63 -7.23
CA GLN A 235 17.63 16.44 -6.23
C GLN A 235 16.66 15.55 -5.45
N ILE A 236 16.67 15.63 -4.10
CA ILE A 236 15.74 14.90 -3.23
C ILE A 236 14.85 15.88 -2.49
N ASP A 237 13.54 15.81 -2.74
CA ASP A 237 12.53 16.62 -2.08
C ASP A 237 11.73 15.73 -1.11
N ASN A 238 11.75 16.07 0.19
CA ASN A 238 11.00 15.38 1.22
C ASN A 238 9.66 16.06 1.46
N VAL A 239 8.56 15.31 1.33
CA VAL A 239 7.22 15.80 1.59
C VAL A 239 6.55 14.92 2.63
N LYS A 240 6.08 15.54 3.72
CA LYS A 240 5.31 14.80 4.72
C LYS A 240 4.03 14.27 4.09
N TRP A 241 3.76 12.98 4.32
CA TRP A 241 2.60 12.32 3.76
C TRP A 241 1.28 13.01 4.18
N ASP A 242 0.51 13.33 3.21
CA ASP A 242 -0.87 13.78 3.26
C ASP A 242 -1.56 13.29 2.00
N ARG A 243 -2.80 12.82 2.12
CA ARG A 243 -3.52 12.20 0.98
C ARG A 243 -3.65 13.16 -0.20
N LYS A 244 -4.09 14.38 0.02
CA LYS A 244 -4.28 15.37 -1.03
C LYS A 244 -2.96 15.75 -1.69
N LYS A 245 -1.93 16.03 -0.88
CA LYS A 245 -0.58 16.32 -1.39
C LYS A 245 0.00 15.16 -2.19
N ALA A 246 -0.22 13.91 -1.77
CA ALA A 246 0.23 12.74 -2.53
C ALA A 246 -0.40 12.70 -3.93
N LEU A 247 -1.70 12.98 -4.05
CA LEU A 247 -2.40 13.05 -5.34
C LEU A 247 -1.86 14.19 -6.23
N GLU A 248 -1.61 15.38 -5.65
CA GLU A 248 -1.02 16.52 -6.35
C GLU A 248 0.38 16.17 -6.88
N ILE A 249 1.25 15.59 -6.06
CA ILE A 249 2.59 15.15 -6.46
C ILE A 249 2.53 14.07 -7.53
N MET A 250 1.62 13.10 -7.41
CA MET A 250 1.42 12.10 -8.47
C MET A 250 1.04 12.76 -9.80
N SER A 251 0.21 13.81 -9.79
CA SER A 251 -0.17 14.51 -11.02
C SER A 251 1.01 15.16 -11.76
N GLU A 252 2.07 15.51 -11.04
CA GLU A 252 3.29 16.14 -11.58
C GLU A 252 4.42 15.12 -11.88
N SER A 253 4.30 13.88 -11.41
CA SER A 253 5.38 12.90 -11.46
C SER A 253 5.41 12.14 -12.78
N HIS A 254 6.61 11.89 -13.30
CA HIS A 254 6.84 11.19 -14.57
C HIS A 254 7.10 9.70 -14.37
N ILE A 255 7.73 9.31 -13.27
CA ILE A 255 8.15 7.92 -12.98
C ILE A 255 7.79 7.61 -11.54
N GLY A 256 7.14 6.46 -11.32
CA GLY A 256 6.90 5.91 -9.99
C GLY A 256 7.90 4.80 -9.67
N ILE A 257 8.49 4.81 -8.47
CA ILE A 257 9.45 3.77 -8.09
C ILE A 257 9.00 2.95 -6.90
N MET A 258 9.34 1.64 -6.94
CA MET A 258 9.12 0.73 -5.82
C MET A 258 10.36 -0.16 -5.59
N PRO A 259 11.42 0.38 -4.97
CA PRO A 259 12.58 -0.42 -4.58
C PRO A 259 12.24 -1.34 -3.40
N LEU A 260 12.63 -2.60 -3.52
CA LEU A 260 12.50 -3.64 -2.49
C LEU A 260 13.73 -4.53 -2.52
N GLU A 261 14.07 -5.13 -1.37
CA GLU A 261 14.97 -6.29 -1.28
C GLU A 261 14.15 -7.56 -1.37
N ASP A 262 14.76 -8.67 -1.76
CA ASP A 262 14.08 -9.96 -1.87
C ASP A 262 14.16 -10.73 -0.55
N ASP A 263 13.17 -10.53 0.31
CA ASP A 263 12.98 -11.22 1.57
C ASP A 263 11.51 -11.69 1.75
N GLN A 264 11.27 -12.49 2.79
CA GLN A 264 9.94 -13.05 3.05
C GLN A 264 8.85 -11.98 3.23
N PHE A 265 9.18 -10.84 3.86
CA PHE A 265 8.23 -9.76 4.07
C PHE A 265 7.92 -9.01 2.78
N THR A 266 8.94 -8.66 2.01
CA THR A 266 8.80 -7.90 0.77
C THR A 266 8.14 -8.69 -0.35
N ARG A 267 8.36 -10.01 -0.41
CA ARG A 267 7.63 -10.91 -1.32
C ARG A 267 6.12 -10.88 -1.09
N GLY A 268 5.69 -10.68 0.17
CA GLY A 268 4.27 -10.59 0.54
C GLY A 268 3.66 -9.21 0.39
N LYS A 269 4.40 -8.19 -0.05
CA LYS A 269 3.84 -6.84 -0.25
C LYS A 269 2.91 -6.78 -1.45
N GLY A 270 1.76 -6.16 -1.25
CA GLY A 270 0.67 -6.08 -2.23
C GLY A 270 0.87 -5.14 -3.42
N GLY A 271 2.05 -4.54 -3.61
CA GLY A 271 2.32 -3.70 -4.80
C GLY A 271 1.39 -2.48 -4.95
N PHE A 272 0.65 -2.10 -3.92
CA PHE A 272 -0.38 -1.06 -3.99
C PHE A 272 0.10 0.26 -4.61
N LYS A 273 1.34 0.66 -4.31
CA LYS A 273 1.94 1.87 -4.90
C LYS A 273 2.00 1.82 -6.43
N LEU A 274 2.27 0.65 -6.98
CA LEU A 274 2.31 0.45 -8.43
C LEU A 274 0.92 0.66 -9.05
N ILE A 275 -0.11 0.19 -8.35
CA ILE A 275 -1.51 0.38 -8.76
C ILE A 275 -1.89 1.86 -8.70
N GLN A 276 -1.45 2.58 -7.65
CA GLN A 276 -1.62 4.03 -7.56
C GLN A 276 -0.91 4.76 -8.72
N TYR A 277 0.33 4.40 -9.03
CA TYR A 277 1.07 5.00 -10.13
C TYR A 277 0.37 4.77 -11.47
N MET A 278 -0.10 3.55 -11.73
CA MET A 278 -0.87 3.24 -12.93
C MET A 278 -2.18 4.04 -13.01
N SER A 279 -2.91 4.23 -11.89
CA SER A 279 -4.13 5.03 -11.85
C SER A 279 -3.88 6.48 -12.27
N ALA A 280 -2.67 6.99 -11.99
CA ALA A 280 -2.20 8.31 -12.34
C ALA A 280 -1.44 8.36 -13.69
N SER A 281 -1.49 7.31 -14.51
CA SER A 281 -0.75 7.25 -15.78
C SER A 281 0.77 7.43 -15.61
N ILE A 282 1.36 6.90 -14.55
CA ILE A 282 2.78 7.03 -14.25
C ILE A 282 3.48 5.71 -14.61
N PRO A 283 4.45 5.69 -15.53
CA PRO A 283 5.33 4.56 -15.78
C PRO A 283 6.11 4.15 -14.52
N ILE A 284 6.42 2.87 -14.42
CA ILE A 284 6.93 2.25 -13.20
C ILE A 284 8.34 1.73 -13.39
N VAL A 285 9.21 1.94 -12.37
CA VAL A 285 10.45 1.18 -12.20
C VAL A 285 10.43 0.52 -10.82
N ALA A 286 10.50 -0.80 -10.76
CA ALA A 286 10.35 -1.55 -9.52
C ALA A 286 11.34 -2.71 -9.42
N SER A 287 11.72 -3.07 -8.20
CA SER A 287 12.49 -4.29 -7.95
C SER A 287 11.72 -5.53 -8.42
N ASN A 288 12.42 -6.48 -9.03
CA ASN A 288 11.87 -7.76 -9.50
C ASN A 288 11.61 -8.72 -8.32
N VAL A 289 10.70 -8.32 -7.42
CA VAL A 289 10.42 -9.00 -6.14
C VAL A 289 8.91 -9.16 -5.94
N GLY A 290 8.48 -10.30 -5.44
CA GLY A 290 7.11 -10.55 -4.99
C GLY A 290 6.06 -10.16 -6.03
N PHE A 291 5.01 -9.53 -5.58
CA PHE A 291 3.87 -9.11 -6.39
C PHE A 291 4.20 -8.05 -7.45
N ASN A 292 5.35 -7.35 -7.33
CA ASN A 292 5.79 -6.44 -8.42
C ASN A 292 5.88 -7.17 -9.76
N LYS A 293 6.31 -8.46 -9.76
CA LYS A 293 6.41 -9.30 -10.97
C LYS A 293 5.07 -9.55 -11.64
N GLU A 294 4.01 -9.58 -10.87
CA GLU A 294 2.65 -9.81 -11.37
C GLU A 294 2.05 -8.53 -11.95
N VAL A 295 2.33 -7.39 -11.31
CA VAL A 295 1.74 -6.08 -11.64
C VAL A 295 2.46 -5.40 -12.80
N VAL A 296 3.80 -5.35 -12.79
CA VAL A 296 4.59 -4.59 -13.77
C VAL A 296 4.73 -5.39 -15.06
N LYS A 297 4.40 -4.75 -16.19
CA LYS A 297 4.58 -5.31 -17.56
C LYS A 297 5.47 -4.38 -18.38
N GLU A 298 6.20 -4.95 -19.34
CA GLU A 298 7.18 -4.25 -20.19
C GLU A 298 6.58 -3.07 -20.98
N GLU A 299 5.28 -3.11 -21.26
CA GLU A 299 4.57 -2.07 -22.01
C GLU A 299 4.47 -0.74 -21.23
N PHE A 300 4.66 -0.74 -19.89
CA PHE A 300 4.52 0.47 -19.08
C PHE A 300 5.51 0.57 -17.92
N GLY A 301 6.46 -0.35 -17.79
CA GLY A 301 7.39 -0.32 -16.69
C GLY A 301 8.56 -1.28 -16.82
N PHE A 302 9.44 -1.22 -15.84
CA PHE A 302 10.63 -2.04 -15.75
C PHE A 302 10.70 -2.78 -14.43
N LEU A 303 11.00 -4.08 -14.49
CA LEU A 303 11.41 -4.89 -13.36
C LEU A 303 12.94 -4.96 -13.34
N THR A 304 13.54 -4.53 -12.25
CA THR A 304 14.99 -4.35 -12.13
C THR A 304 15.58 -5.22 -11.01
N ARG A 305 16.80 -5.72 -11.21
CA ARG A 305 17.50 -6.61 -10.28
C ARG A 305 18.80 -6.02 -9.73
N ASN A 306 19.38 -5.06 -10.46
CA ASN A 306 20.71 -4.50 -10.16
C ASN A 306 20.78 -3.01 -10.54
N GLU A 307 21.89 -2.38 -10.19
CA GLU A 307 22.15 -0.96 -10.45
C GLU A 307 22.06 -0.61 -11.94
N GLU A 308 22.63 -1.42 -12.82
CA GLU A 308 22.64 -1.18 -14.27
C GLU A 308 21.19 -1.16 -14.83
N GLU A 309 20.38 -2.13 -14.47
CA GLU A 309 18.97 -2.20 -14.89
C GLU A 309 18.17 -0.99 -14.36
N TRP A 310 18.38 -0.59 -13.10
CA TRP A 310 17.77 0.60 -12.53
C TRP A 310 18.17 1.86 -13.29
N CYS A 311 19.47 2.06 -13.47
CA CYS A 311 20.04 3.21 -14.17
C CYS A 311 19.48 3.32 -15.59
N ASN A 312 19.55 2.23 -16.37
CA ASN A 312 19.08 2.18 -17.75
C ASN A 312 17.56 2.46 -17.86
N ALA A 313 16.74 1.90 -16.97
CA ALA A 313 15.31 2.14 -16.96
C ALA A 313 14.97 3.63 -16.68
N ILE A 314 15.63 4.24 -15.70
CA ILE A 314 15.44 5.66 -15.38
C ILE A 314 15.91 6.55 -16.53
N ILE A 315 17.09 6.28 -17.12
CA ILE A 315 17.60 7.05 -18.27
C ILE A 315 16.61 6.97 -19.43
N ARG A 316 16.18 5.78 -19.81
CA ARG A 316 15.26 5.58 -20.94
C ARG A 316 13.94 6.33 -20.76
N LEU A 317 13.32 6.20 -19.60
CA LEU A 317 12.08 6.93 -19.30
C LEU A 317 12.28 8.46 -19.19
N SER A 318 13.51 8.94 -18.91
CA SER A 318 13.80 10.35 -18.75
C SER A 318 14.26 11.03 -20.05
N THR A 319 14.74 10.29 -21.03
CA THR A 319 15.37 10.86 -22.24
C THR A 319 14.59 10.59 -23.51
N ASP A 320 13.78 9.53 -23.57
CA ASP A 320 12.90 9.22 -24.70
C ASP A 320 11.44 9.61 -24.36
N TYR A 321 11.04 10.80 -24.82
CA TYR A 321 9.69 11.33 -24.56
C TYR A 321 8.57 10.45 -25.18
N ASN A 322 8.79 9.91 -26.38
CA ASN A 322 7.77 9.10 -27.06
C ASN A 322 7.57 7.78 -26.33
N PHE A 323 8.66 7.14 -25.91
CA PHE A 323 8.63 5.92 -25.12
C PHE A 323 7.94 6.17 -23.76
N TRP A 324 8.33 7.24 -23.03
CA TRP A 324 7.69 7.63 -21.78
C TRP A 324 6.18 7.83 -21.94
N LYS A 325 5.76 8.55 -22.99
CA LYS A 325 4.35 8.83 -23.28
C LYS A 325 3.56 7.56 -23.55
N GLU A 326 4.14 6.61 -24.30
CA GLU A 326 3.48 5.33 -24.58
C GLU A 326 3.36 4.48 -23.30
N CYS A 327 4.43 4.40 -22.50
CA CYS A 327 4.38 3.74 -21.19
C CYS A 327 3.31 4.37 -20.28
N SER A 328 3.21 5.69 -20.25
CA SER A 328 2.21 6.42 -19.45
C SER A 328 0.78 6.04 -19.86
N LYS A 329 0.50 6.00 -21.16
CA LYS A 329 -0.80 5.57 -21.71
C LYS A 329 -1.12 4.11 -21.38
N ASN A 330 -0.13 3.23 -21.52
CA ASN A 330 -0.29 1.80 -21.26
C ASN A 330 -0.48 1.52 -19.75
N ALA A 331 0.19 2.25 -18.86
CA ALA A 331 -0.04 2.17 -17.43
C ALA A 331 -1.52 2.45 -17.07
N LYS A 332 -2.09 3.53 -17.60
CA LYS A 332 -3.51 3.86 -17.41
C LYS A 332 -4.45 2.81 -17.99
N LYS A 333 -4.14 2.33 -19.20
CA LYS A 333 -4.93 1.28 -19.86
C LYS A 333 -4.96 0.01 -19.02
N ASN A 334 -3.79 -0.42 -18.51
CA ASN A 334 -3.70 -1.59 -17.63
C ASN A 334 -4.48 -1.41 -16.34
N TRP A 335 -4.41 -0.22 -15.71
CA TRP A 335 -5.21 0.08 -14.52
C TRP A 335 -6.71 -0.01 -14.79
N ASN A 336 -7.19 0.58 -15.88
CA ASN A 336 -8.61 0.54 -16.25
C ASN A 336 -9.11 -0.89 -16.49
N GLN A 337 -8.27 -1.77 -17.02
CA GLN A 337 -8.63 -3.14 -17.36
C GLN A 337 -8.60 -4.09 -16.17
N ASN A 338 -7.70 -3.88 -15.22
CA ASN A 338 -7.40 -4.86 -14.18
C ASN A 338 -7.58 -4.37 -12.74
N PHE A 339 -7.53 -3.04 -12.50
CA PHE A 339 -7.45 -2.49 -11.15
C PHE A 339 -8.45 -1.35 -10.89
N SER A 340 -9.34 -1.03 -11.80
CA SER A 340 -10.39 -0.02 -11.55
C SER A 340 -11.48 -0.60 -10.63
N TYR A 341 -12.24 0.28 -9.97
CA TYR A 341 -13.37 -0.14 -9.12
C TYR A 341 -14.39 -1.08 -9.79
N GLN A 342 -14.52 -1.00 -11.10
CA GLN A 342 -15.43 -1.86 -11.86
C GLN A 342 -14.87 -3.28 -12.06
N LYS A 343 -13.60 -3.50 -11.72
CA LYS A 343 -12.88 -4.76 -11.98
C LYS A 343 -12.47 -5.48 -10.70
N VAL A 344 -12.46 -4.78 -9.56
CA VAL A 344 -12.07 -5.32 -8.25
C VAL A 344 -13.28 -5.66 -7.38
#